data_22c35cb689bc18da29827ef1f29e5f74
#
_entry.id   22c35cb689bc18da29827ef1f29e5f74
#
_cell.length_a   1.000
_cell.length_b   1.000
_cell.length_c   1.000
_cell.angle_alpha   90.00
_cell.angle_beta   90.00
_cell.angle_gamma   90.00
#
_symmetry.space_group_name_H-M   'P 1'
#
loop_
_entity.id
_entity.type
_entity.pdbx_description
1 polymer ?
#
loop_
_entity_poly.entity_id
_entity_poly.type
_entity_poly.pdbx_seq_one_letter_code
_entity_poly.pdbx_strand_id
1 'polypeptide(L)'
;MTNLFVRGGISFVDRSEVLTHIGNEMLAKGVVHDTWPQALIAREAEFPTGIMLEQHAIAIPHCEAIHAKSSAIYLLRPTNKVLFQQADDDNDVAVSLVIALIVE
;
A
#
# COMPACT_ATOMS: atom_id res chain seq x y z
N MET A 1 -4.79 -4.43 19.66
CA MET A 1 -3.94 -3.25 19.47
C MET A 1 -3.47 -3.17 18.02
N THR A 2 -3.49 -1.99 17.44
CA THR A 2 -3.02 -1.79 16.07
C THR A 2 -1.52 -1.47 16.08
N ASN A 3 -0.76 -2.21 15.27
CA ASN A 3 0.68 -1.96 15.10
C ASN A 3 0.87 -0.82 14.08
N LEU A 4 1.88 0.01 14.31
CA LEU A 4 2.25 1.07 13.38
C LEU A 4 3.71 0.85 12.94
N PHE A 5 3.91 0.73 11.64
CA PHE A 5 5.25 0.61 11.04
C PHE A 5 5.48 1.79 10.12
N VAL A 6 6.71 2.30 10.11
CA VAL A 6 7.08 3.46 9.29
C VAL A 6 8.39 3.15 8.56
N ARG A 7 8.45 3.44 7.27
CA ARG A 7 9.64 3.22 6.47
C ARG A 7 9.82 4.35 5.46
N GLY A 8 11.05 4.80 5.32
CA GLY A 8 11.44 5.76 4.29
C GLY A 8 12.77 5.37 3.66
N GLY A 9 13.23 6.18 2.71
CA GLY A 9 14.57 6.02 2.15
C GLY A 9 14.70 4.95 1.08
N ILE A 10 13.59 4.44 0.54
CA ILE A 10 13.61 3.43 -0.52
C ILE A 10 13.03 4.05 -1.79
N SER A 11 13.69 3.82 -2.93
CA SER A 11 13.15 4.21 -4.24
C SER A 11 12.51 3.00 -4.93
N PHE A 12 11.47 3.26 -5.71
CA PHE A 12 10.73 2.22 -6.44
C PHE A 12 10.55 2.65 -7.89
N VAL A 13 10.61 1.68 -8.79
CA VAL A 13 10.41 1.92 -10.21
C VAL A 13 8.93 2.20 -10.51
N ASP A 14 8.04 1.42 -9.89
CA ASP A 14 6.60 1.51 -10.16
C ASP A 14 5.79 1.02 -8.96
N ARG A 15 4.46 1.13 -9.06
CA ARG A 15 3.56 0.68 -7.99
C ARG A 15 3.62 -0.82 -7.74
N SER A 16 3.96 -1.59 -8.75
CA SER A 16 4.11 -3.05 -8.57
C SER A 16 5.22 -3.36 -7.57
N GLU A 17 6.35 -2.66 -7.67
CA GLU A 17 7.44 -2.81 -6.70
C GLU A 17 7.03 -2.37 -5.30
N VAL A 18 6.26 -1.27 -5.20
CA VAL A 18 5.76 -0.79 -3.92
C VAL A 18 4.87 -1.85 -3.25
N LEU A 19 3.91 -2.39 -4.00
CA LEU A 19 2.97 -3.38 -3.46
C LEU A 19 3.68 -4.67 -3.07
N THR A 20 4.64 -5.12 -3.88
CA THR A 20 5.46 -6.30 -3.56
C THR A 20 6.27 -6.06 -2.29
N HIS A 21 6.88 -4.90 -2.15
CA HIS A 21 7.63 -4.53 -0.96
C HIS A 21 6.73 -4.56 0.29
N ILE A 22 5.55 -3.96 0.21
CA ILE A 22 4.60 -3.93 1.32
C ILE A 22 4.21 -5.37 1.72
N GLY A 23 3.92 -6.22 0.74
CA GLY A 23 3.58 -7.61 0.99
C GLY A 23 4.68 -8.35 1.74
N ASN A 24 5.93 -8.20 1.28
CA ASN A 24 7.07 -8.85 1.91
C ASN A 24 7.32 -8.35 3.32
N GLU A 25 7.19 -7.03 3.55
CA GLU A 25 7.41 -6.45 4.87
C GLU A 25 6.34 -6.90 5.87
N MET A 26 5.08 -6.93 5.46
CA MET A 26 3.99 -7.32 6.35
C MET A 26 4.04 -8.83 6.66
N LEU A 27 4.49 -9.65 5.72
CA LEU A 27 4.76 -11.07 5.99
C LEU A 27 5.88 -11.20 7.03
N ALA A 28 6.97 -10.47 6.85
CA ALA A 28 8.10 -10.51 7.77
C ALA A 28 7.71 -10.07 9.18
N LYS A 29 6.77 -9.13 9.29
CA LYS A 29 6.26 -8.66 10.58
C LYS A 29 5.23 -9.63 11.21
N GLY A 30 4.78 -10.62 10.46
CA GLY A 30 3.85 -11.62 10.97
C GLY A 30 2.41 -11.12 11.17
N VAL A 31 2.04 -10.02 10.52
CA VAL A 31 0.70 -9.43 10.69
C VAL A 31 -0.29 -9.86 9.63
N VAL A 32 0.15 -10.60 8.62
CA VAL A 32 -0.72 -11.08 7.53
C VAL A 32 -0.46 -12.55 7.24
N HIS A 33 -1.46 -13.21 6.65
CA HIS A 33 -1.31 -14.56 6.08
C HIS A 33 -0.53 -14.48 4.77
N ASP A 34 0.00 -15.62 4.32
CA ASP A 34 0.77 -15.69 3.09
C ASP A 34 -0.05 -15.42 1.82
N THR A 35 -1.36 -15.37 1.93
CA THR A 35 -2.27 -15.00 0.84
C THR A 35 -2.40 -13.49 0.66
N TRP A 36 -2.01 -12.69 1.67
CA TRP A 36 -2.23 -11.25 1.66
C TRP A 36 -1.47 -10.52 0.55
N PRO A 37 -0.18 -10.82 0.28
CA PRO A 37 0.55 -10.08 -0.77
C PRO A 37 -0.12 -10.14 -2.14
N GLN A 38 -0.58 -11.32 -2.56
CA GLN A 38 -1.27 -11.48 -3.85
C GLN A 38 -2.64 -10.82 -3.83
N ALA A 39 -3.35 -10.93 -2.71
CA ALA A 39 -4.66 -10.29 -2.56
C ALA A 39 -4.53 -8.76 -2.64
N LEU A 40 -3.47 -8.20 -2.06
CA LEU A 40 -3.23 -6.76 -2.12
C LEU A 40 -3.01 -6.28 -3.56
N ILE A 41 -2.18 -6.98 -4.31
CA ILE A 41 -1.89 -6.64 -5.71
C ILE A 41 -3.17 -6.73 -6.56
N ALA A 42 -3.92 -7.82 -6.40
CA ALA A 42 -5.17 -8.01 -7.15
C ALA A 42 -6.20 -6.93 -6.80
N ARG A 43 -6.32 -6.58 -5.52
CA ARG A 43 -7.27 -5.57 -5.06
C ARG A 43 -6.94 -4.19 -5.60
N GLU A 44 -5.67 -3.79 -5.56
CA GLU A 44 -5.23 -2.48 -6.06
C GLU A 44 -5.48 -2.37 -7.57
N ALA A 45 -5.29 -3.47 -8.32
CA ALA A 45 -5.53 -3.50 -9.76
C ALA A 45 -7.01 -3.32 -10.07
N GLU A 46 -7.90 -3.93 -9.27
CA GLU A 46 -9.35 -3.87 -9.49
C GLU A 46 -9.96 -2.60 -8.91
N PHE A 47 -9.51 -2.19 -7.74
CA PHE A 47 -10.01 -1.00 -7.03
C PHE A 47 -8.83 -0.11 -6.63
N PRO A 48 -8.35 0.74 -7.55
CA PRO A 48 -7.20 1.61 -7.26
C PRO A 48 -7.46 2.55 -6.10
N THR A 49 -6.41 2.90 -5.35
CA THR A 49 -6.52 3.70 -4.15
C THR A 49 -5.77 5.02 -4.20
N GLY A 50 -5.26 5.43 -5.36
CA GLY A 50 -4.60 6.72 -5.51
C GLY A 50 -5.56 7.88 -5.29
N ILE A 51 -5.14 8.86 -4.50
CA ILE A 51 -5.97 10.02 -4.17
C ILE A 51 -5.12 11.27 -4.30
N MET A 52 -5.57 12.21 -5.13
CA MET A 52 -4.94 13.52 -5.24
C MET A 52 -5.51 14.44 -4.17
N LEU A 53 -4.69 14.84 -3.23
CA LEU A 53 -5.01 15.87 -2.25
C LEU A 53 -4.57 17.23 -2.81
N GLU A 54 -4.72 18.29 -2.05
CA GLU A 54 -4.48 19.66 -2.52
C GLU A 54 -3.06 19.85 -3.07
N GLN A 55 -2.05 19.33 -2.38
CA GLN A 55 -0.64 19.50 -2.77
C GLN A 55 0.11 18.19 -2.91
N HIS A 56 -0.48 17.06 -2.50
CA HIS A 56 0.17 15.75 -2.48
C HIS A 56 -0.80 14.69 -2.94
N ALA A 57 -0.26 13.62 -3.50
CA ALA A 57 -1.04 12.42 -3.77
C ALA A 57 -0.63 11.31 -2.82
N ILE A 58 -1.60 10.53 -2.39
CA ILE A 58 -1.37 9.38 -1.52
C ILE A 58 -2.01 8.14 -2.14
N ALA A 59 -1.60 6.96 -1.68
CA ALA A 59 -2.29 5.71 -1.99
C ALA A 59 -2.58 4.99 -0.67
N ILE A 60 -3.70 4.26 -0.63
CA ILE A 60 -4.13 3.55 0.58
C ILE A 60 -4.40 2.08 0.22
N PRO A 61 -3.36 1.30 -0.14
CA PRO A 61 -3.55 -0.10 -0.50
C PRO A 61 -4.08 -0.90 0.69
N HIS A 62 -5.06 -1.76 0.41
CA HIS A 62 -5.64 -2.65 1.42
C HIS A 62 -6.38 -3.78 0.71
N CYS A 63 -6.72 -4.82 1.44
CA CYS A 63 -7.55 -5.90 0.91
C CYS A 63 -8.38 -6.51 2.03
N GLU A 64 -9.08 -7.61 1.72
CA GLU A 64 -10.07 -8.21 2.61
C GLU A 64 -9.46 -8.68 3.93
N ALA A 65 -10.22 -8.53 5.01
CA ALA A 65 -9.79 -8.85 6.37
C ALA A 65 -9.41 -10.31 6.57
N ILE A 66 -9.92 -11.23 5.75
CA ILE A 66 -9.62 -12.66 5.87
C ILE A 66 -8.12 -12.95 5.72
N HIS A 67 -7.37 -12.07 5.05
CA HIS A 67 -5.94 -12.25 4.83
C HIS A 67 -5.09 -11.65 5.94
N ALA A 68 -5.69 -10.96 6.90
CA ALA A 68 -4.98 -10.31 8.01
C ALA A 68 -4.92 -11.21 9.23
N LYS A 69 -3.80 -11.19 9.95
CA LYS A 69 -3.65 -11.87 11.25
C LYS A 69 -3.88 -10.89 12.39
N SER A 70 -3.45 -9.65 12.23
CA SER A 70 -3.64 -8.60 13.22
C SER A 70 -3.70 -7.26 12.49
N SER A 71 -4.25 -6.26 13.18
CA SER A 71 -4.37 -4.93 12.57
C SER A 71 -3.03 -4.20 12.59
N ALA A 72 -2.73 -3.52 11.49
CA ALA A 72 -1.50 -2.74 11.35
C ALA A 72 -1.71 -1.61 10.34
N ILE A 73 -0.89 -0.57 10.49
CA ILE A 73 -0.78 0.51 9.51
C ILE A 73 0.70 0.57 9.12
N TYR A 74 0.97 0.59 7.82
CA TYR A 74 2.32 0.73 7.30
C TYR A 74 2.41 2.04 6.52
N LEU A 75 3.14 3.01 7.09
CA LEU A 75 3.41 4.28 6.41
C LEU A 75 4.72 4.16 5.65
N LEU A 76 4.66 4.26 4.33
CA LEU A 76 5.82 4.14 3.46
C LEU A 76 6.01 5.44 2.69
N ARG A 77 7.18 6.07 2.87
CA ARG A 77 7.53 7.29 2.15
C ARG A 77 8.66 6.98 1.16
N PRO A 78 8.35 6.73 -0.11
CA PRO A 78 9.39 6.52 -1.12
C PRO A 78 10.26 7.77 -1.32
N THR A 79 11.50 7.57 -1.76
CA THR A 79 12.38 8.71 -2.08
C THR A 79 11.97 9.39 -3.38
N ASN A 80 11.31 8.66 -4.28
CA ASN A 80 10.76 9.20 -5.54
C ASN A 80 9.25 9.03 -5.52
N LYS A 81 8.55 9.90 -6.24
CA LYS A 81 7.10 9.74 -6.43
C LYS A 81 6.82 8.54 -7.31
N VAL A 82 5.76 7.82 -7.01
CA VAL A 82 5.36 6.59 -7.72
C VAL A 82 3.95 6.75 -8.26
N LEU A 83 3.74 6.37 -9.50
CA LEU A 83 2.42 6.52 -10.13
C LEU A 83 1.47 5.42 -9.65
N PHE A 84 0.34 5.84 -9.10
CA PHE A 84 -0.79 4.97 -8.75
C PHE A 84 -2.02 5.47 -9.50
N GLN A 85 -2.88 4.54 -9.92
CA GLN A 85 -4.14 4.92 -10.54
C GLN A 85 -5.06 5.51 -9.48
N GLN A 86 -5.80 6.55 -9.85
CA GLN A 86 -6.75 7.18 -8.94
C GLN A 86 -7.98 6.31 -8.69
N ALA A 87 -8.54 6.45 -7.49
CA ALA A 87 -9.72 5.69 -7.07
C ALA A 87 -10.96 6.04 -7.88
N ASP A 88 -11.04 7.28 -8.34
CA ASP A 88 -12.26 7.82 -8.96
C ASP A 88 -12.12 8.12 -10.46
N ASP A 89 -10.96 7.87 -11.07
CA ASP A 89 -10.80 8.02 -12.53
C ASP A 89 -9.65 7.15 -13.04
N ASP A 90 -9.43 7.13 -14.35
CA ASP A 90 -8.45 6.28 -14.99
C ASP A 90 -7.04 6.88 -15.02
N ASN A 91 -6.87 8.12 -14.57
CA ASN A 91 -5.57 8.78 -14.59
C ASN A 91 -4.71 8.35 -13.41
N ASP A 92 -3.40 8.34 -13.63
CA ASP A 92 -2.45 8.10 -12.56
C ASP A 92 -2.11 9.39 -11.83
N VAL A 93 -1.75 9.28 -10.56
CA VAL A 93 -1.23 10.39 -9.76
C VAL A 93 0.13 10.01 -9.19
N ALA A 94 1.01 11.00 -9.04
CA ALA A 94 2.35 10.82 -8.52
C ALA A 94 2.32 10.82 -6.99
N VAL A 95 2.33 9.64 -6.41
CA VAL A 95 2.14 9.42 -4.97
C VAL A 95 3.44 9.63 -4.21
N SER A 96 3.38 10.40 -3.14
CA SER A 96 4.53 10.67 -2.26
C SER A 96 4.44 9.93 -0.92
N LEU A 97 3.28 9.40 -0.57
CA LEU A 97 3.07 8.66 0.67
C LEU A 97 2.12 7.51 0.41
N VAL A 98 2.49 6.32 0.86
CA VAL A 98 1.65 5.12 0.76
C VAL A 98 1.28 4.71 2.19
N ILE A 99 -0.02 4.55 2.42
CA ILE A 99 -0.56 4.14 3.73
C ILE A 99 -1.22 2.78 3.53
N ALA A 100 -0.50 1.72 3.81
CA ALA A 100 -1.06 0.37 3.70
C ALA A 100 -1.86 0.06 4.98
N LEU A 101 -3.10 -0.37 4.80
CA LEU A 101 -4.00 -0.72 5.90
C LEU A 101 -4.16 -2.22 5.99
N ILE A 102 -3.88 -2.78 7.16
CA ILE A 102 -4.13 -4.18 7.48
C ILE A 102 -5.17 -4.20 8.59
N VAL A 103 -6.36 -4.65 8.26
CA VAL A 103 -7.51 -4.65 9.18
C VAL A 103 -8.05 -6.08 9.28
N GLU A 104 -8.04 -6.61 10.48
CA GLU A 104 -8.63 -7.91 10.73
C GLU A 104 -10.14 -7.86 11.02
#